data_e3bd41a5a9f7509234fab0b4775155c9
#
_entry.id   e3bd41a5a9f7509234fab0b4775155c9
#
_cell.length_a   1.000
_cell.length_b   1.000
_cell.length_c   1.000
_cell.angle_alpha   90.00
_cell.angle_beta   90.00
_cell.angle_gamma   90.00
#
_symmetry.space_group_name_H-M   'P 1'
#
loop_
_entity.id
_entity.type
_entity.pdbx_description
1 polymer ?
#
loop_
_entity_poly.entity_id
_entity_poly.type
_entity_poly.pdbx_seq_one_letter_code
_entity_poly.pdbx_strand_id
1 'polypeptide(L)'
;MDSLSLVSAIVAVCSAAFAALFSYWQQRRLRSWEQRNYMDRYGASLAWATFDLQTRLYNILHGHVVDLDPSRGAGFLTSFLERGTDREADFVRRSTVFVLAEYLGWVEILRRDIQFLDLGRSRVNTQVMRQISRIGASLARIDAVSNELRLFRVQQRAIGELMVHPDGEPGQRRCLGYAEFCAKLDHDNGFAEWFSVLLADMDRLAADTAPAITRLQDLQTQLVTLIDLLDPKRARFPEFRLAFDRDSHPLG
;
A
#
# COMPACT_ATOMS: atom_id res chain seq x y z
N MET A 1 58.53 34.43 -10.39
CA MET A 1 57.03 34.34 -10.31
C MET A 1 56.61 35.37 -9.33
N ASP A 2 55.90 36.39 -9.81
CA ASP A 2 55.52 37.50 -9.01
C ASP A 2 54.51 37.11 -7.91
N SER A 3 54.69 37.55 -6.70
CA SER A 3 53.84 37.24 -5.56
C SER A 3 52.37 37.53 -5.83
N LEU A 4 52.06 38.49 -6.69
CA LEU A 4 50.71 38.84 -7.20
C LEU A 4 50.10 37.70 -8.02
N SER A 5 50.87 36.99 -8.86
CA SER A 5 50.35 35.88 -9.68
C SER A 5 50.02 34.65 -8.85
N LEU A 6 50.78 34.39 -7.78
CA LEU A 6 50.53 33.28 -6.85
C LEU A 6 49.28 33.50 -6.02
N VAL A 7 49.07 34.73 -5.51
CA VAL A 7 47.85 35.10 -4.77
C VAL A 7 46.60 35.01 -5.66
N SER A 8 46.71 35.47 -6.89
CA SER A 8 45.61 35.40 -7.86
C SER A 8 45.24 33.92 -8.18
N ALA A 9 46.22 33.04 -8.33
CA ALA A 9 45.99 31.63 -8.57
C ALA A 9 45.33 30.93 -7.38
N ILE A 10 45.79 31.24 -6.14
CA ILE A 10 45.16 30.68 -4.92
C ILE A 10 43.72 31.13 -4.77
N VAL A 11 43.44 32.43 -5.01
CA VAL A 11 42.05 32.95 -4.96
C VAL A 11 41.17 32.29 -6.02
N ALA A 12 41.67 32.08 -7.23
CA ALA A 12 40.91 31.38 -8.29
C ALA A 12 40.56 29.94 -7.91
N VAL A 13 41.55 29.20 -7.38
CA VAL A 13 41.34 27.80 -6.93
C VAL A 13 40.34 27.72 -5.78
N CYS A 14 40.52 28.61 -4.76
CA CYS A 14 39.57 28.68 -3.64
C CYS A 14 38.15 29.04 -4.07
N SER A 15 38.00 29.98 -5.01
CA SER A 15 36.71 30.38 -5.57
C SER A 15 36.05 29.23 -6.37
N ALA A 16 36.83 28.48 -7.18
CA ALA A 16 36.32 27.34 -7.91
C ALA A 16 35.91 26.17 -6.97
N ALA A 17 36.71 25.91 -5.94
CA ALA A 17 36.38 24.91 -4.94
C ALA A 17 35.11 25.28 -4.13
N PHE A 18 34.97 26.55 -3.80
CA PHE A 18 33.77 27.06 -3.10
C PHE A 18 32.54 26.98 -3.98
N ALA A 19 32.64 27.35 -5.26
CA ALA A 19 31.55 27.23 -6.24
C ALA A 19 31.13 25.78 -6.45
N ALA A 20 32.07 24.84 -6.55
CA ALA A 20 31.80 23.42 -6.67
C ALA A 20 31.11 22.85 -5.43
N LEU A 21 31.58 23.20 -4.22
CA LEU A 21 30.95 22.81 -2.97
C LEU A 21 29.54 23.38 -2.83
N PHE A 22 29.34 24.64 -3.19
CA PHE A 22 28.04 25.30 -3.14
C PHE A 22 27.05 24.66 -4.13
N SER A 23 27.50 24.39 -5.37
CA SER A 23 26.68 23.67 -6.37
C SER A 23 26.31 22.26 -5.91
N TYR A 24 27.25 21.53 -5.30
CA TYR A 24 26.98 20.23 -4.71
C TYR A 24 25.95 20.28 -3.58
N TRP A 25 26.07 21.29 -2.69
CA TRP A 25 25.13 21.52 -1.61
C TRP A 25 23.73 21.89 -2.14
N GLN A 26 23.65 22.73 -3.14
CA GLN A 26 22.42 23.18 -3.78
C GLN A 26 21.71 21.99 -4.47
N GLN A 27 22.43 21.21 -5.26
CA GLN A 27 21.88 19.99 -5.89
C GLN A 27 21.37 18.99 -4.85
N ARG A 28 22.13 18.80 -3.77
CA ARG A 28 21.74 17.89 -2.69
C ARG A 28 20.49 18.37 -1.95
N ARG A 29 20.34 19.68 -1.79
CA ARG A 29 19.18 20.30 -1.16
C ARG A 29 17.93 20.20 -2.05
N LEU A 30 18.06 20.44 -3.34
CA LEU A 30 16.97 20.30 -4.33
C LEU A 30 16.48 18.85 -4.40
N ARG A 31 17.36 17.88 -4.50
CA ARG A 31 17.00 16.44 -4.48
C ARG A 31 16.26 16.05 -3.20
N SER A 32 16.67 16.55 -2.04
CA SER A 32 15.99 16.25 -0.78
C SER A 32 14.60 16.89 -0.67
N TRP A 33 14.38 18.02 -1.35
CA TRP A 33 13.08 18.70 -1.44
C TRP A 33 12.13 17.95 -2.39
N GLU A 34 12.61 17.51 -3.53
CA GLU A 34 11.85 16.69 -4.48
C GLU A 34 11.37 15.39 -3.84
N GLN A 35 12.21 14.72 -3.07
CA GLN A 35 11.86 13.46 -2.42
C GLN A 35 10.88 13.62 -1.26
N ARG A 36 10.97 14.68 -0.47
CA ARG A 36 9.93 15.02 0.51
C ARG A 36 8.59 15.26 -0.19
N ASN A 37 8.63 15.90 -1.34
CA ASN A 37 7.45 16.19 -2.15
C ASN A 37 6.78 14.90 -2.67
N TYR A 38 7.56 13.83 -2.97
CA TYR A 38 7.00 12.53 -3.38
C TYR A 38 6.31 11.79 -2.23
N MET A 39 6.92 11.73 -1.05
CA MET A 39 6.27 11.12 0.12
C MET A 39 5.04 11.89 0.56
N ASP A 40 5.06 13.23 0.51
CA ASP A 40 3.90 14.06 0.83
C ASP A 40 2.78 13.86 -0.21
N ARG A 41 3.13 13.67 -1.48
CA ARG A 41 2.18 13.49 -2.58
C ARG A 41 1.54 12.11 -2.60
N TYR A 42 2.36 11.05 -2.48
CA TYR A 42 1.88 9.67 -2.52
C TYR A 42 1.43 9.12 -1.17
N GLY A 43 1.90 9.72 -0.08
CA GLY A 43 1.57 9.29 1.28
C GLY A 43 0.08 9.36 1.58
N ALA A 44 -0.62 10.36 1.03
CA ALA A 44 -2.06 10.47 1.17
C ALA A 44 -2.81 9.32 0.45
N SER A 45 -2.43 9.04 -0.80
CA SER A 45 -3.05 7.97 -1.59
C SER A 45 -2.74 6.58 -1.01
N LEU A 46 -1.50 6.34 -0.59
CA LEU A 46 -1.14 5.12 0.10
C LEU A 46 -1.92 4.97 1.42
N ALA A 47 -2.13 6.06 2.17
CA ALA A 47 -2.88 6.03 3.41
C ALA A 47 -4.35 5.62 3.16
N TRP A 48 -4.99 6.17 2.12
CA TRP A 48 -6.35 5.77 1.71
C TRP A 48 -6.41 4.31 1.28
N ALA A 49 -5.55 3.87 0.38
CA ALA A 49 -5.52 2.46 -0.06
C ALA A 49 -5.26 1.49 1.11
N THR A 50 -4.39 1.89 2.06
CA THR A 50 -4.13 1.12 3.28
C THR A 50 -5.35 1.06 4.18
N PHE A 51 -6.07 2.17 4.32
CA PHE A 51 -7.29 2.26 5.10
C PHE A 51 -8.42 1.41 4.51
N ASP A 52 -8.63 1.48 3.20
CA ASP A 52 -9.66 0.71 2.51
C ASP A 52 -9.40 -0.80 2.62
N LEU A 53 -8.13 -1.22 2.44
CA LEU A 53 -7.75 -2.62 2.62
C LEU A 53 -7.92 -3.08 4.07
N GLN A 54 -7.46 -2.27 5.05
CA GLN A 54 -7.64 -2.57 6.48
C GLN A 54 -9.12 -2.71 6.84
N THR A 55 -9.96 -1.78 6.40
CA THR A 55 -11.40 -1.80 6.66
C THR A 55 -12.06 -3.04 6.03
N ARG A 56 -11.64 -3.41 4.82
CA ARG A 56 -12.12 -4.63 4.17
C ARG A 56 -11.76 -5.88 4.97
N LEU A 57 -10.51 -6.00 5.43
CA LEU A 57 -10.07 -7.12 6.26
C LEU A 57 -10.80 -7.17 7.60
N TYR A 58 -11.02 -6.01 8.22
CA TYR A 58 -11.82 -5.92 9.43
C TYR A 58 -13.25 -6.46 9.23
N ASN A 59 -13.91 -6.05 8.16
CA ASN A 59 -15.26 -6.51 7.85
C ASN A 59 -15.31 -8.02 7.54
N ILE A 60 -14.27 -8.57 6.92
CA ILE A 60 -14.16 -10.02 6.70
C ILE A 60 -14.02 -10.77 8.04
N LEU A 61 -13.24 -10.23 8.98
CA LEU A 61 -12.97 -10.84 10.27
C LEU A 61 -14.14 -10.74 11.26
N HIS A 62 -14.85 -9.61 11.26
CA HIS A 62 -15.83 -9.26 12.31
C HIS A 62 -17.27 -9.20 11.80
N GLY A 63 -17.49 -9.36 10.49
CA GLY A 63 -18.78 -9.17 9.88
C GLY A 63 -19.17 -7.70 9.72
N HIS A 64 -20.30 -7.47 9.06
CA HIS A 64 -20.89 -6.14 8.90
C HIS A 64 -22.09 -6.01 9.81
N VAL A 65 -22.17 -4.93 10.59
CA VAL A 65 -23.15 -4.68 11.68
C VAL A 65 -24.61 -4.60 11.20
N VAL A 66 -24.91 -4.87 9.94
CA VAL A 66 -26.26 -4.77 9.39
C VAL A 66 -27.10 -6.02 9.64
N ASP A 67 -26.53 -7.09 10.18
CA ASP A 67 -27.31 -8.29 10.47
C ASP A 67 -27.99 -8.16 11.84
N LEU A 68 -29.27 -7.86 11.81
CA LEU A 68 -30.17 -7.81 12.98
C LEU A 68 -30.29 -9.18 13.70
N ASP A 69 -29.59 -10.21 13.24
CA ASP A 69 -29.58 -11.54 13.86
C ASP A 69 -28.14 -11.94 14.24
N PRO A 70 -27.73 -11.68 15.50
CA PRO A 70 -26.40 -12.04 15.99
C PRO A 70 -26.09 -13.54 15.94
N SER A 71 -27.10 -14.41 15.82
CA SER A 71 -26.94 -15.86 15.74
C SER A 71 -26.44 -16.32 14.35
N ARG A 72 -26.46 -15.44 13.38
CA ARG A 72 -26.09 -15.77 11.98
C ARG A 72 -24.64 -15.46 11.63
N GLY A 73 -23.80 -14.97 12.51
CA GLY A 73 -22.32 -14.94 12.47
C GLY A 73 -21.63 -14.90 11.09
N ALA A 74 -22.35 -14.47 10.06
CA ALA A 74 -21.83 -14.49 8.70
C ALA A 74 -20.86 -13.32 8.51
N GLY A 75 -19.59 -13.63 8.23
CA GLY A 75 -18.61 -12.65 7.81
C GLY A 75 -19.09 -11.87 6.57
N PHE A 76 -18.48 -10.72 6.34
CA PHE A 76 -18.80 -9.86 5.18
C PHE A 76 -18.86 -10.63 3.86
N LEU A 77 -17.88 -11.49 3.58
CA LEU A 77 -17.86 -12.26 2.33
C LEU A 77 -19.01 -13.26 2.26
N THR A 78 -19.26 -14.03 3.31
CA THR A 78 -20.36 -15.01 3.37
C THR A 78 -21.72 -14.35 3.15
N SER A 79 -21.94 -13.17 3.73
CA SER A 79 -23.20 -12.44 3.60
C SER A 79 -23.53 -12.08 2.14
N PHE A 80 -22.52 -11.71 1.35
CA PHE A 80 -22.75 -11.26 -0.02
C PHE A 80 -22.49 -12.36 -1.07
N LEU A 81 -21.50 -13.23 -0.88
CA LEU A 81 -21.15 -14.25 -1.87
C LEU A 81 -22.08 -15.47 -1.82
N GLU A 82 -22.60 -15.82 -0.64
CA GLU A 82 -23.47 -16.99 -0.47
C GLU A 82 -24.95 -16.61 -0.41
N ARG A 83 -25.29 -15.43 0.10
CA ARG A 83 -26.67 -15.01 0.39
C ARG A 83 -27.12 -13.79 -0.39
N GLY A 84 -26.20 -13.07 -1.02
CA GLY A 84 -26.47 -11.92 -1.86
C GLY A 84 -26.98 -12.32 -3.23
N THR A 85 -27.35 -11.34 -4.03
CA THR A 85 -27.61 -11.50 -5.46
C THR A 85 -26.30 -11.73 -6.22
N ASP A 86 -26.37 -12.36 -7.41
CA ASP A 86 -25.19 -12.56 -8.26
C ASP A 86 -24.41 -11.27 -8.52
N ARG A 87 -25.13 -10.14 -8.65
CA ARG A 87 -24.52 -8.82 -8.84
C ARG A 87 -23.76 -8.33 -7.61
N GLU A 88 -24.31 -8.55 -6.43
CA GLU A 88 -23.63 -8.19 -5.17
C GLU A 88 -22.43 -9.10 -4.93
N ALA A 89 -22.56 -10.38 -5.18
CA ALA A 89 -21.47 -11.34 -5.08
C ALA A 89 -20.30 -10.95 -6.01
N ASP A 90 -20.57 -10.66 -7.28
CA ASP A 90 -19.56 -10.22 -8.24
C ASP A 90 -18.90 -8.90 -7.80
N PHE A 91 -19.69 -7.91 -7.37
CA PHE A 91 -19.17 -6.64 -6.87
C PHE A 91 -18.28 -6.83 -5.65
N VAL A 92 -18.69 -7.60 -4.65
CA VAL A 92 -17.93 -7.80 -3.42
C VAL A 92 -16.62 -8.57 -3.70
N ARG A 93 -16.68 -9.59 -4.56
CA ARG A 93 -15.50 -10.34 -5.00
C ARG A 93 -14.48 -9.42 -5.66
N ARG A 94 -14.88 -8.70 -6.70
CA ARG A 94 -14.01 -7.79 -7.47
C ARG A 94 -13.50 -6.62 -6.63
N SER A 95 -14.36 -5.98 -5.83
CA SER A 95 -13.96 -4.85 -5.01
C SER A 95 -13.00 -5.25 -3.89
N THR A 96 -13.12 -6.46 -3.34
CA THR A 96 -12.17 -6.97 -2.33
C THR A 96 -10.79 -7.20 -2.94
N VAL A 97 -10.74 -7.79 -4.13
CA VAL A 97 -9.47 -7.96 -4.86
C VAL A 97 -8.89 -6.61 -5.28
N PHE A 98 -9.75 -5.67 -5.70
CA PHE A 98 -9.32 -4.32 -6.10
C PHE A 98 -8.60 -3.57 -4.97
N VAL A 99 -9.15 -3.53 -3.75
CA VAL A 99 -8.52 -2.77 -2.66
C VAL A 99 -7.15 -3.35 -2.27
N LEU A 100 -6.96 -4.66 -2.38
CA LEU A 100 -5.64 -5.28 -2.21
C LEU A 100 -4.69 -4.90 -3.36
N ALA A 101 -5.18 -4.97 -4.59
CA ALA A 101 -4.40 -4.63 -5.78
C ALA A 101 -4.01 -3.14 -5.81
N GLU A 102 -4.93 -2.24 -5.43
CA GLU A 102 -4.68 -0.81 -5.32
C GLU A 102 -3.58 -0.51 -4.28
N TYR A 103 -3.64 -1.12 -3.11
CA TYR A 103 -2.58 -1.02 -2.11
C TYR A 103 -1.21 -1.45 -2.70
N LEU A 104 -1.15 -2.59 -3.40
CA LEU A 104 0.07 -3.05 -4.06
C LEU A 104 0.53 -2.10 -5.17
N GLY A 105 -0.40 -1.50 -5.91
CA GLY A 105 -0.14 -0.47 -6.91
C GLY A 105 0.54 0.76 -6.31
N TRP A 106 0.03 1.28 -5.20
CA TRP A 106 0.65 2.42 -4.51
C TRP A 106 2.01 2.07 -3.91
N VAL A 107 2.20 0.86 -3.41
CA VAL A 107 3.52 0.36 -2.98
C VAL A 107 4.49 0.31 -4.16
N GLU A 108 4.05 -0.13 -5.33
CA GLU A 108 4.89 -0.19 -6.53
C GLU A 108 5.23 1.21 -7.07
N ILE A 109 4.28 2.17 -7.06
CA ILE A 109 4.53 3.56 -7.40
C ILE A 109 5.62 4.15 -6.49
N LEU A 110 5.48 3.96 -5.18
CA LEU A 110 6.49 4.39 -4.22
C LEU A 110 7.86 3.78 -4.51
N ARG A 111 7.91 2.49 -4.81
CA ARG A 111 9.16 1.80 -5.12
C ARG A 111 9.84 2.35 -6.38
N ARG A 112 9.06 2.74 -7.40
CA ARG A 112 9.59 3.30 -8.66
C ARG A 112 10.09 4.72 -8.51
N ASP A 113 9.34 5.54 -7.80
CA ASP A 113 9.58 6.99 -7.76
C ASP A 113 10.49 7.42 -6.60
N ILE A 114 10.58 6.62 -5.52
CA ILE A 114 11.52 6.89 -4.43
C ILE A 114 12.82 6.14 -4.70
N GLN A 115 13.84 6.86 -5.11
CA GLN A 115 15.19 6.30 -5.27
C GLN A 115 15.76 5.88 -3.91
N PHE A 116 16.24 4.64 -3.85
CA PHE A 116 16.68 3.91 -2.66
C PHE A 116 17.78 4.63 -1.84
N LEU A 117 18.51 5.57 -2.44
CA LEU A 117 19.71 6.18 -1.83
C LEU A 117 19.42 7.26 -0.80
N ASP A 118 18.19 7.77 -0.68
CA ASP A 118 17.88 8.88 0.21
C ASP A 118 16.90 8.56 1.35
N LEU A 119 16.41 7.31 1.44
CA LEU A 119 15.58 6.85 2.56
C LEU A 119 16.31 6.91 3.91
N GLY A 120 17.64 6.97 3.91
CA GLY A 120 18.47 6.92 5.11
C GLY A 120 18.43 8.15 6.02
N ARG A 121 17.74 9.25 5.64
CA ARG A 121 17.73 10.49 6.42
C ARG A 121 16.44 10.78 7.18
N SER A 122 15.32 10.26 6.73
CA SER A 122 14.06 10.40 7.45
C SER A 122 13.74 9.12 8.21
N ARG A 123 13.74 9.19 9.54
CA ARG A 123 13.33 8.05 10.38
C ARG A 123 11.93 7.56 10.03
N VAL A 124 11.02 8.48 9.70
CA VAL A 124 9.63 8.16 9.34
C VAL A 124 9.59 7.38 8.04
N ASN A 125 10.28 7.81 6.99
CA ASN A 125 10.31 7.10 5.70
C ASN A 125 10.89 5.69 5.85
N THR A 126 11.94 5.52 6.65
CA THR A 126 12.52 4.21 6.96
C THR A 126 11.52 3.31 7.70
N GLN A 127 10.75 3.87 8.64
CA GLN A 127 9.71 3.11 9.35
C GLN A 127 8.57 2.71 8.42
N VAL A 128 8.07 3.60 7.57
CA VAL A 128 7.05 3.31 6.56
C VAL A 128 7.50 2.19 5.63
N MET A 129 8.70 2.28 5.05
CA MET A 129 9.23 1.24 4.15
C MET A 129 9.44 -0.09 4.85
N ARG A 130 9.89 -0.07 6.11
CA ARG A 130 10.00 -1.29 6.93
C ARG A 130 8.63 -1.92 7.17
N GLN A 131 7.61 -1.10 7.43
CA GLN A 131 6.25 -1.57 7.66
C GLN A 131 5.63 -2.16 6.38
N ILE A 132 5.80 -1.51 5.23
CA ILE A 132 5.43 -2.05 3.92
C ILE A 132 6.11 -3.40 3.68
N SER A 133 7.40 -3.50 4.02
CA SER A 133 8.13 -4.77 3.90
C SER A 133 7.57 -5.87 4.82
N ARG A 134 7.11 -5.55 6.04
CA ARG A 134 6.46 -6.50 6.94
C ARG A 134 5.13 -7.00 6.37
N ILE A 135 4.27 -6.08 5.90
CA ILE A 135 3.00 -6.44 5.25
C ILE A 135 3.25 -7.39 4.09
N GLY A 136 4.20 -7.07 3.22
CA GLY A 136 4.54 -7.95 2.11
C GLY A 136 5.15 -9.30 2.54
N ALA A 137 5.80 -9.39 3.72
CA ALA A 137 6.24 -10.66 4.29
C ALA A 137 5.06 -11.49 4.81
N SER A 138 4.07 -10.84 5.46
CA SER A 138 2.84 -11.50 5.91
C SER A 138 2.04 -12.06 4.73
N LEU A 139 1.91 -11.29 3.62
CA LEU A 139 1.29 -11.78 2.38
C LEU A 139 2.05 -12.99 1.77
N ALA A 140 3.38 -13.02 1.86
CA ALA A 140 4.20 -14.08 1.27
C ALA A 140 4.41 -15.29 2.21
N ARG A 141 3.94 -15.22 3.46
CA ARG A 141 4.18 -16.26 4.47
C ARG A 141 3.61 -17.60 4.01
N ILE A 142 4.44 -18.62 4.04
CA ILE A 142 4.00 -20.01 3.82
C ILE A 142 3.40 -20.50 5.13
N ASP A 143 2.16 -20.93 5.07
CA ASP A 143 1.38 -21.45 6.17
C ASP A 143 0.94 -22.86 5.81
N ALA A 144 0.95 -23.77 6.76
CA ALA A 144 0.55 -25.16 6.54
C ALA A 144 -0.99 -25.31 6.47
N VAL A 145 -1.73 -24.33 6.97
CA VAL A 145 -3.18 -24.40 7.15
C VAL A 145 -3.94 -23.67 6.05
N SER A 146 -3.42 -22.53 5.58
CA SER A 146 -4.13 -21.65 4.65
C SER A 146 -3.22 -21.12 3.55
N ASN A 147 -3.76 -21.11 2.35
CA ASN A 147 -3.11 -20.50 1.18
C ASN A 147 -3.82 -19.24 0.68
N GLU A 148 -4.99 -18.93 1.21
CA GLU A 148 -5.82 -17.80 0.81
C GLU A 148 -5.06 -16.48 1.04
N LEU A 149 -5.16 -15.58 0.06
CA LEU A 149 -4.42 -14.30 0.01
C LEU A 149 -2.89 -14.46 0.12
N ARG A 150 -2.35 -15.63 -0.19
CA ARG A 150 -0.90 -15.80 -0.26
C ARG A 150 -0.37 -15.30 -1.59
N LEU A 151 0.44 -14.25 -1.52
CA LEU A 151 1.10 -13.65 -2.67
C LEU A 151 2.61 -13.62 -2.44
N PHE A 152 3.36 -14.35 -3.24
CA PHE A 152 4.82 -14.24 -3.21
C PHE A 152 5.28 -12.84 -3.63
N ARG A 153 6.46 -12.42 -3.21
CA ARG A 153 6.99 -11.07 -3.46
C ARG A 153 6.96 -10.65 -4.94
N VAL A 154 7.24 -11.59 -5.85
CA VAL A 154 7.20 -11.30 -7.29
C VAL A 154 5.76 -11.12 -7.76
N GLN A 155 4.81 -11.90 -7.25
CA GLN A 155 3.39 -11.72 -7.57
C GLN A 155 2.85 -10.38 -7.04
N GLN A 156 3.21 -9.99 -5.80
CA GLN A 156 2.86 -8.67 -5.26
C GLN A 156 3.34 -7.54 -6.17
N ARG A 157 4.57 -7.66 -6.70
CA ARG A 157 5.13 -6.68 -7.64
C ARG A 157 4.40 -6.70 -8.98
N ALA A 158 4.17 -7.86 -9.57
CA ALA A 158 3.48 -7.99 -10.85
C ALA A 158 2.06 -7.39 -10.77
N ILE A 159 1.30 -7.71 -9.71
CA ILE A 159 0.00 -7.10 -9.47
C ILE A 159 0.12 -5.58 -9.29
N GLY A 160 1.10 -5.12 -8.50
CA GLY A 160 1.36 -3.69 -8.33
C GLY A 160 1.69 -3.00 -9.66
N GLU A 161 2.51 -3.60 -10.50
CA GLU A 161 2.87 -3.08 -11.84
C GLU A 161 1.66 -2.94 -12.75
N LEU A 162 0.76 -3.93 -12.74
CA LEU A 162 -0.49 -3.94 -13.52
C LEU A 162 -1.46 -2.84 -13.06
N MET A 163 -1.41 -2.47 -11.77
CA MET A 163 -2.26 -1.43 -11.20
C MET A 163 -1.73 -0.01 -11.45
N VAL A 164 -0.48 0.16 -11.86
CA VAL A 164 0.03 1.49 -12.22
C VAL A 164 -0.56 1.91 -13.55
N HIS A 165 -1.29 3.03 -13.56
CA HIS A 165 -1.82 3.60 -14.79
C HIS A 165 -0.68 3.94 -15.77
N PRO A 166 -0.81 3.62 -17.08
CA PRO A 166 0.24 3.87 -18.06
C PRO A 166 0.59 5.36 -18.20
N ASP A 167 -0.41 6.22 -18.02
CA ASP A 167 -0.21 7.67 -18.10
C ASP A 167 0.29 8.21 -16.75
N GLY A 168 1.46 8.76 -16.72
CA GLY A 168 1.99 9.41 -15.52
C GLY A 168 3.50 9.46 -15.52
N GLU A 169 4.01 10.67 -15.51
CA GLU A 169 5.42 10.95 -15.31
C GLU A 169 5.84 10.62 -13.87
N PRO A 170 7.13 10.38 -13.60
CA PRO A 170 7.62 10.24 -12.24
C PRO A 170 7.14 11.41 -11.35
N GLY A 171 6.56 11.08 -10.20
CA GLY A 171 5.95 12.06 -9.31
C GLY A 171 4.49 12.43 -9.60
N GLN A 172 3.89 11.89 -10.67
CA GLN A 172 2.48 12.09 -11.03
C GLN A 172 1.77 10.76 -11.33
N ARG A 173 2.38 9.63 -10.98
CA ARG A 173 1.80 8.31 -11.20
C ARG A 173 0.54 8.13 -10.35
N ARG A 174 -0.40 7.36 -10.88
CA ARG A 174 -1.64 6.97 -10.22
C ARG A 174 -1.93 5.48 -10.42
N CYS A 175 -2.76 4.92 -9.59
CA CYS A 175 -3.32 3.59 -9.82
C CYS A 175 -4.49 3.65 -10.79
N LEU A 176 -4.82 2.49 -11.38
CA LEU A 176 -6.09 2.27 -12.06
C LEU A 176 -7.24 2.53 -11.09
N GLY A 177 -8.31 3.15 -11.57
CA GLY A 177 -9.56 3.24 -10.82
C GLY A 177 -10.35 1.92 -10.88
N TYR A 178 -11.32 1.74 -9.98
CA TYR A 178 -12.13 0.52 -9.91
C TYR A 178 -12.83 0.18 -11.22
N ALA A 179 -13.42 1.17 -11.89
CA ALA A 179 -14.11 0.96 -13.17
C ALA A 179 -13.14 0.46 -14.28
N GLU A 180 -11.93 1.03 -14.33
CA GLU A 180 -10.90 0.63 -15.29
C GLU A 180 -10.34 -0.76 -14.98
N PHE A 181 -10.17 -1.06 -13.70
CA PHE A 181 -9.78 -2.40 -13.22
C PHE A 181 -10.82 -3.45 -13.66
N CYS A 182 -12.13 -3.21 -13.46
CA CYS A 182 -13.18 -4.11 -13.89
C CYS A 182 -13.20 -4.27 -15.41
N ALA A 183 -13.08 -3.19 -16.17
CA ALA A 183 -13.03 -3.26 -17.63
C ALA A 183 -11.84 -4.10 -18.13
N LYS A 184 -10.67 -3.98 -17.49
CA LYS A 184 -9.51 -4.83 -17.80
C LYS A 184 -9.74 -6.30 -17.41
N LEU A 185 -10.38 -6.59 -16.28
CA LEU A 185 -10.74 -7.97 -15.91
C LEU A 185 -11.67 -8.61 -16.95
N ASP A 186 -12.58 -7.84 -17.55
CA ASP A 186 -13.56 -8.34 -18.49
C ASP A 186 -13.02 -8.49 -19.93
N HIS A 187 -12.01 -7.70 -20.31
CA HIS A 187 -11.58 -7.58 -21.71
C HIS A 187 -10.10 -7.91 -21.96
N ASP A 188 -9.29 -8.09 -20.92
CA ASP A 188 -7.86 -8.41 -21.04
C ASP A 188 -7.56 -9.71 -20.29
N ASN A 189 -7.49 -10.82 -21.01
CA ASN A 189 -7.23 -12.12 -20.43
C ASN A 189 -5.86 -12.21 -19.73
N GLY A 190 -4.84 -11.51 -20.24
CA GLY A 190 -3.53 -11.48 -19.61
C GLY A 190 -3.54 -10.73 -18.28
N PHE A 191 -4.33 -9.68 -18.17
CA PHE A 191 -4.57 -8.99 -16.92
C PHE A 191 -5.38 -9.86 -15.95
N ALA A 192 -6.50 -10.42 -16.41
CA ALA A 192 -7.41 -11.21 -15.59
C ALA A 192 -6.74 -12.45 -14.96
N GLU A 193 -5.82 -13.10 -15.68
CA GLU A 193 -5.10 -14.27 -15.20
C GLU A 193 -4.35 -14.02 -13.88
N TRP A 194 -3.75 -12.84 -13.72
CA TRP A 194 -3.06 -12.46 -12.48
C TRP A 194 -3.97 -12.36 -11.26
N PHE A 195 -5.25 -12.11 -11.46
CA PHE A 195 -6.23 -11.95 -10.40
C PHE A 195 -7.10 -13.20 -10.18
N SER A 196 -7.03 -14.19 -11.07
CA SER A 196 -7.89 -15.38 -11.04
C SER A 196 -7.82 -16.13 -9.70
N VAL A 197 -6.61 -16.31 -9.16
CA VAL A 197 -6.41 -16.99 -7.87
C VAL A 197 -7.00 -16.16 -6.72
N LEU A 198 -6.82 -14.84 -6.72
CA LEU A 198 -7.37 -13.96 -5.70
C LEU A 198 -8.89 -13.92 -5.73
N LEU A 199 -9.49 -13.92 -6.92
CA LEU A 199 -10.95 -13.98 -7.07
C LEU A 199 -11.50 -15.29 -6.51
N ALA A 200 -10.83 -16.42 -6.80
CA ALA A 200 -11.19 -17.72 -6.23
C ALA A 200 -10.94 -17.80 -4.71
N ASP A 201 -9.95 -17.07 -4.19
CA ASP A 201 -9.72 -16.96 -2.74
C ASP A 201 -10.90 -16.32 -2.03
N MET A 202 -11.60 -15.37 -2.67
CA MET A 202 -12.79 -14.74 -2.07
C MET A 202 -13.90 -15.76 -1.85
N ASP A 203 -14.11 -16.65 -2.79
CA ASP A 203 -15.11 -17.72 -2.65
C ASP A 203 -14.72 -18.71 -1.53
N ARG A 204 -13.43 -19.07 -1.44
CA ARG A 204 -12.95 -19.94 -0.35
C ARG A 204 -13.09 -19.30 1.02
N LEU A 205 -12.74 -18.01 1.14
CA LEU A 205 -12.88 -17.26 2.39
C LEU A 205 -14.35 -17.04 2.78
N ALA A 206 -15.26 -16.93 1.80
CA ALA A 206 -16.69 -16.85 2.06
C ALA A 206 -17.24 -18.17 2.63
N ALA A 207 -16.78 -19.31 2.10
CA ALA A 207 -17.16 -20.63 2.56
C ALA A 207 -16.57 -20.95 3.95
N ASP A 208 -15.31 -20.64 4.19
CA ASP A 208 -14.64 -20.86 5.49
C ASP A 208 -13.48 -19.87 5.68
N THR A 209 -13.64 -18.91 6.57
CA THR A 209 -12.62 -17.94 6.94
C THR A 209 -11.62 -18.49 8.00
N ALA A 210 -12.01 -19.52 8.76
CA ALA A 210 -11.24 -19.98 9.91
C ALA A 210 -9.78 -20.37 9.59
N PRO A 211 -9.45 -21.05 8.48
CA PRO A 211 -8.06 -21.37 8.16
C PRO A 211 -7.19 -20.14 7.93
N ALA A 212 -7.75 -19.05 7.39
CA ALA A 212 -7.02 -17.83 7.05
C ALA A 212 -7.00 -16.78 8.16
N ILE A 213 -7.75 -16.98 9.26
CA ILE A 213 -8.02 -15.98 10.29
C ILE A 213 -6.72 -15.35 10.85
N THR A 214 -5.73 -16.15 11.16
CA THR A 214 -4.45 -15.67 11.72
C THR A 214 -3.71 -14.77 10.73
N ARG A 215 -3.73 -15.10 9.44
CA ARG A 215 -3.11 -14.27 8.39
C ARG A 215 -3.85 -12.96 8.22
N LEU A 216 -5.19 -12.99 8.19
CA LEU A 216 -6.02 -11.79 8.04
C LEU A 216 -5.85 -10.84 9.22
N GLN A 217 -5.81 -11.37 10.45
CA GLN A 217 -5.57 -10.60 11.67
C GLN A 217 -4.19 -9.94 11.68
N ASP A 218 -3.15 -10.70 11.31
CA ASP A 218 -1.79 -10.17 11.22
C ASP A 218 -1.70 -9.06 10.17
N LEU A 219 -2.25 -9.27 8.98
CA LEU A 219 -2.31 -8.28 7.92
C LEU A 219 -3.05 -7.01 8.36
N GLN A 220 -4.22 -7.15 8.97
CA GLN A 220 -5.03 -6.03 9.44
C GLN A 220 -4.26 -5.21 10.51
N THR A 221 -3.61 -5.86 11.47
CA THR A 221 -2.78 -5.21 12.49
C THR A 221 -1.60 -4.46 11.86
N GLN A 222 -0.93 -5.07 10.88
CA GLN A 222 0.19 -4.46 10.17
C GLN A 222 -0.25 -3.24 9.35
N LEU A 223 -1.44 -3.27 8.73
CA LEU A 223 -2.01 -2.14 7.98
C LEU A 223 -2.39 -0.98 8.93
N VAL A 224 -2.99 -1.25 10.08
CA VAL A 224 -3.27 -0.22 11.09
C VAL A 224 -1.97 0.48 11.54
N THR A 225 -0.90 -0.30 11.78
CA THR A 225 0.42 0.25 12.10
C THR A 225 0.94 1.16 10.97
N LEU A 226 0.73 0.79 9.71
CA LEU A 226 1.13 1.62 8.56
C LEU A 226 0.32 2.93 8.51
N ILE A 227 -0.99 2.87 8.76
CA ILE A 227 -1.85 4.07 8.84
C ILE A 227 -1.35 5.03 9.94
N ASP A 228 -0.98 4.51 11.11
CA ASP A 228 -0.44 5.33 12.21
C ASP A 228 0.88 6.03 11.86
N LEU A 229 1.70 5.40 11.02
CA LEU A 229 2.93 6.01 10.50
C LEU A 229 2.64 7.09 9.44
N LEU A 230 1.62 6.88 8.59
CA LEU A 230 1.25 7.79 7.49
C LEU A 230 0.39 8.97 7.95
N ASP A 231 -0.40 8.78 9.03
CA ASP A 231 -1.30 9.80 9.59
C ASP A 231 -1.16 9.86 11.14
N PRO A 232 0.01 10.26 11.65
CA PRO A 232 0.30 10.23 13.10
C PRO A 232 -0.58 11.18 13.91
N LYS A 233 -1.15 12.21 13.29
CA LYS A 233 -2.05 13.15 13.94
C LYS A 233 -3.52 12.71 13.90
N ARG A 234 -3.81 11.58 13.27
CA ARG A 234 -5.18 11.08 13.07
C ARG A 234 -6.12 12.10 12.41
N ALA A 235 -5.58 12.91 11.52
CA ALA A 235 -6.33 13.99 10.89
C ALA A 235 -7.20 13.50 9.73
N ARG A 236 -6.80 12.40 9.05
CA ARG A 236 -7.53 11.83 7.92
C ARG A 236 -8.54 10.78 8.35
N PHE A 237 -8.23 9.99 9.37
CA PHE A 237 -9.04 8.85 9.84
C PHE A 237 -9.22 8.93 11.36
N PRO A 238 -10.02 9.89 11.87
CA PRO A 238 -10.12 10.13 13.32
C PRO A 238 -10.82 8.99 14.07
N GLU A 239 -11.82 8.33 13.45
CA GLU A 239 -12.77 7.44 14.17
C GLU A 239 -12.73 5.98 13.66
N PHE A 240 -12.12 5.68 12.51
CA PHE A 240 -12.26 4.37 11.84
C PHE A 240 -10.96 3.55 11.79
N ARG A 241 -10.06 3.75 12.75
CA ARG A 241 -8.84 2.94 12.87
C ARG A 241 -9.13 1.71 13.72
N LEU A 242 -9.76 0.74 13.10
CA LEU A 242 -10.06 -0.51 13.75
C LEU A 242 -8.80 -1.37 13.76
N ALA A 243 -8.24 -1.59 14.94
CA ALA A 243 -7.27 -2.65 15.18
C ALA A 243 -8.01 -3.88 15.65
N PHE A 244 -7.54 -5.06 15.26
CA PHE A 244 -8.01 -6.28 15.86
C PHE A 244 -7.54 -6.29 17.32
N ASP A 245 -8.47 -6.13 18.25
CA ASP A 245 -8.27 -6.37 19.66
C ASP A 245 -9.17 -7.55 20.05
N ARG A 246 -8.56 -8.61 20.56
CA ARG A 246 -9.28 -9.81 20.97
C ARG A 246 -10.27 -9.54 22.11
N ASP A 247 -10.05 -8.46 22.85
CA ASP A 247 -10.84 -8.11 24.05
C ASP A 247 -11.76 -6.90 23.83
N SER A 248 -11.64 -6.18 22.70
CA SER A 248 -12.57 -5.13 22.35
C SER A 248 -13.70 -5.68 21.49
N HIS A 249 -14.77 -6.11 22.08
CA HIS A 249 -16.07 -6.05 21.44
C HIS A 249 -16.42 -4.56 21.30
N PRO A 250 -16.38 -3.97 20.10
CA PRO A 250 -17.07 -2.71 19.92
C PRO A 250 -18.53 -3.08 19.81
N LEU A 251 -19.28 -2.68 20.76
CA LEU A 251 -20.70 -2.47 20.68
C LEU A 251 -21.34 -2.88 22.01
N GLY A 252 -21.30 -1.93 22.95
CA GLY A 252 -22.48 -1.73 23.79
C GLY A 252 -23.39 -0.80 23.04
#